data_32db07627affa57ae07b95bca79918ea
#
_entry.id   32db07627affa57ae07b95bca79918ea
#
_cell.length_a   1.000
_cell.length_b   1.000
_cell.length_c   1.000
_cell.angle_alpha   90.00
_cell.angle_beta   90.00
_cell.angle_gamma   90.00
#
_symmetry.space_group_name_H-M   'P 1'
#
loop_
_entity.id
_entity.type
_entity.pdbx_description
1 polymer ?
#
loop_
_entity_poly.entity_id
_entity_poly.type
_entity_poly.pdbx_seq_one_letter_code
_entity_poly.pdbx_strand_id
1 'polypeptide(L)' 'MAQHSKYSDGQVNAIINDMISVLETHKAPVDLSLIALGNMASNLLTTSVPAAQREALAQAFANSLMNSVK' A
#
# COMPACT_ATOMS: atom_id res chain seq x y z
N MET A 1 -8.14 -4.74 11.42
CA MET A 1 -8.73 -3.83 10.47
C MET A 1 -10.00 -4.43 9.88
N ALA A 2 -11.10 -3.76 10.09
CA ALA A 2 -12.39 -4.30 9.65
C ALA A 2 -12.56 -4.05 8.16
N GLN A 3 -12.27 -5.04 7.37
CA GLN A 3 -12.31 -4.92 5.93
C GLN A 3 -13.33 -5.87 5.34
N HIS A 4 -14.01 -5.40 4.34
CA HIS A 4 -14.88 -6.25 3.54
C HIS A 4 -14.14 -6.69 2.29
N SER A 5 -12.87 -6.96 2.45
CA SER A 5 -12.02 -7.42 1.37
C SER A 5 -12.27 -8.90 1.10
N LYS A 6 -12.14 -9.28 -0.15
CA LYS A 6 -12.21 -10.69 -0.54
C LYS A 6 -10.98 -11.47 -0.12
N TYR A 7 -9.97 -10.79 0.42
CA TYR A 7 -8.72 -11.42 0.81
C TYR A 7 -8.70 -11.66 2.32
N SER A 8 -8.10 -12.76 2.74
CA SER A 8 -7.99 -13.08 4.16
C SER A 8 -6.94 -12.20 4.83
N ASP A 9 -7.10 -12.01 6.15
CA ASP A 9 -6.12 -11.25 6.92
C ASP A 9 -4.75 -11.92 6.88
N GLY A 10 -4.72 -13.26 6.88
CA GLY A 10 -3.47 -13.99 6.80
C GLY A 10 -2.72 -13.73 5.50
N GLN A 11 -3.47 -13.66 4.39
CA GLN A 11 -2.88 -13.38 3.10
C GLN A 11 -2.29 -11.97 3.04
N VAL A 12 -3.04 -10.99 3.55
CA VAL A 12 -2.59 -9.60 3.57
C VAL A 12 -1.38 -9.46 4.49
N ASN A 13 -1.44 -10.07 5.67
CA ASN A 13 -0.34 -9.97 6.63
C ASN A 13 0.94 -10.64 6.13
N ALA A 14 0.82 -11.72 5.38
CA ALA A 14 2.00 -12.37 4.79
C ALA A 14 2.74 -11.43 3.85
N ILE A 15 1.98 -10.72 3.01
CA ILE A 15 2.55 -9.74 2.08
C ILE A 15 3.21 -8.60 2.84
N ILE A 16 2.52 -8.08 3.86
CA ILE A 16 3.04 -6.97 4.66
C ILE A 16 4.35 -7.39 5.35
N ASN A 17 4.39 -8.59 5.93
CA ASN A 17 5.58 -9.07 6.61
C ASN A 17 6.76 -9.20 5.64
N ASP A 18 6.51 -9.68 4.43
CA ASP A 18 7.55 -9.78 3.42
C ASP A 18 8.07 -8.39 3.03
N MET A 19 7.17 -7.42 2.88
CA MET A 19 7.55 -6.06 2.52
C MET A 19 8.37 -5.41 3.64
N ILE A 20 7.97 -5.62 4.88
CA ILE A 20 8.74 -5.13 6.03
C ILE A 20 10.13 -5.72 6.03
N SER A 21 10.25 -7.03 5.76
CA SER A 21 11.56 -7.70 5.71
C SER A 21 12.46 -7.10 4.65
N VAL A 22 11.90 -6.75 3.48
CA VAL A 22 12.67 -6.10 2.43
C VAL A 22 13.21 -4.76 2.90
N LEU A 23 12.35 -3.95 3.52
CA LEU A 23 12.78 -2.64 4.02
C LEU A 23 13.86 -2.78 5.10
N GLU A 24 13.74 -3.79 5.96
CA GLU A 24 14.74 -4.05 6.99
C GLU A 24 16.07 -4.50 6.40
N THR A 25 16.02 -5.35 5.37
CA THR A 25 17.21 -5.80 4.68
C THR A 25 18.00 -4.63 4.10
N HIS A 26 17.28 -3.65 3.57
CA HIS A 26 17.90 -2.46 3.00
C HIS A 26 18.22 -1.39 4.05
N LYS A 27 17.86 -1.64 5.31
CA LYS A 27 18.04 -0.69 6.41
C LYS A 27 17.44 0.67 6.07
N ALA A 28 16.26 0.66 5.45
CA ALA A 28 15.59 1.86 4.98
C ALA A 28 14.99 2.64 6.16
N PRO A 29 15.36 3.91 6.32
CA PRO A 29 14.70 4.74 7.31
C PRO A 29 13.26 5.04 6.91
N VAL A 30 12.52 5.65 7.83
CA VAL A 30 11.07 5.85 7.63
C VAL A 30 10.76 6.64 6.36
N ASP A 31 11.50 7.73 6.14
CA ASP A 31 11.22 8.57 4.96
C ASP A 31 11.50 7.82 3.66
N LEU A 32 12.60 7.08 3.58
CA LEU A 32 12.90 6.28 2.40
C LEU A 32 11.87 5.19 2.21
N SER A 33 11.44 4.54 3.29
CA SER A 33 10.39 3.51 3.22
C SER A 33 9.09 4.07 2.66
N LEU A 34 8.70 5.26 3.10
CA LEU A 34 7.48 5.89 2.62
C LEU A 34 7.59 6.29 1.15
N ILE A 35 8.75 6.76 0.72
CA ILE A 35 8.99 7.07 -0.70
C ILE A 35 8.84 5.81 -1.54
N ALA A 36 9.44 4.72 -1.12
CA ALA A 36 9.38 3.45 -1.85
C ALA A 36 7.95 2.93 -1.93
N LEU A 37 7.22 2.96 -0.82
CA LEU A 37 5.84 2.50 -0.78
C LEU A 37 4.93 3.37 -1.65
N GLY A 38 5.13 4.69 -1.59
CA GLY A 38 4.37 5.62 -2.41
C GLY A 38 4.60 5.41 -3.89
N ASN A 39 5.85 5.19 -4.29
CA ASN A 39 6.18 4.92 -5.68
C ASN A 39 5.60 3.60 -6.15
N MET A 40 5.58 2.58 -5.30
CA MET A 40 4.92 1.31 -5.63
C MET A 40 3.43 1.51 -5.87
N ALA A 41 2.78 2.25 -4.99
CA ALA A 41 1.35 2.52 -5.14
C ALA A 41 1.08 3.27 -6.44
N SER A 42 1.89 4.28 -6.74
CA SER A 42 1.75 5.04 -8.00
C SER A 42 1.92 4.14 -9.21
N ASN A 43 2.93 3.27 -9.18
CA ASN A 43 3.17 2.36 -10.31
C ASN A 43 2.00 1.42 -10.52
N LEU A 44 1.44 0.86 -9.45
CA LEU A 44 0.28 -0.02 -9.57
C LEU A 44 -0.91 0.72 -10.17
N LEU A 45 -1.14 1.95 -9.74
CA LEU A 45 -2.26 2.73 -10.25
C LEU A 45 -2.07 3.08 -11.72
N THR A 46 -0.85 3.40 -12.14
CA THR A 46 -0.63 3.82 -13.52
C THR A 46 -0.50 2.65 -14.49
N THR A 47 -0.08 1.48 -14.02
CA THR A 47 0.13 0.34 -14.91
C THR A 47 -1.01 -0.67 -14.90
N SER A 48 -1.75 -0.78 -13.80
CA SER A 48 -2.73 -1.85 -13.64
C SER A 48 -4.16 -1.36 -13.46
N VAL A 49 -4.38 -0.05 -13.41
CA VAL A 49 -5.71 0.53 -13.23
C VAL A 49 -6.04 1.42 -14.42
N PRO A 50 -7.22 1.23 -15.04
CA PRO A 50 -7.62 2.11 -16.14
C PRO A 50 -7.66 3.57 -15.72
N ALA A 51 -7.28 4.45 -16.64
CA ALA A 51 -7.15 5.88 -16.37
C ALA A 51 -8.43 6.47 -15.75
N ALA A 52 -9.59 6.01 -16.19
CA ALA A 52 -10.88 6.53 -15.73
C ALA A 52 -11.13 6.23 -14.24
N GLN A 53 -10.48 5.20 -13.69
CA GLN A 53 -10.70 4.78 -12.30
C GLN A 53 -9.53 5.14 -11.39
N ARG A 54 -8.48 5.65 -11.96
CA ARG A 54 -7.20 5.82 -11.25
C ARG A 54 -7.31 6.80 -10.10
N GLU A 55 -7.95 7.93 -10.34
CA GLU A 55 -8.08 8.98 -9.33
C GLU A 55 -8.97 8.53 -8.17
N ALA A 56 -10.09 7.89 -8.49
CA ALA A 56 -11.01 7.41 -7.47
C ALA A 56 -10.33 6.37 -6.56
N LEU A 57 -9.56 5.46 -7.15
CA LEU A 57 -8.87 4.43 -6.39
C LEU A 57 -7.76 5.03 -5.54
N ALA A 58 -7.03 6.00 -6.08
CA ALA A 58 -6.00 6.71 -5.32
C ALA A 58 -6.61 7.44 -4.13
N GLN A 59 -7.77 8.07 -4.33
CA GLN A 59 -8.48 8.77 -3.27
C GLN A 59 -8.91 7.80 -2.17
N ALA A 60 -9.45 6.66 -2.55
CA ALA A 60 -9.87 5.64 -1.59
C ALA A 60 -8.68 5.13 -0.78
N PHE A 61 -7.56 4.90 -1.44
CA PHE A 61 -6.34 4.46 -0.79
C PHE A 61 -5.84 5.51 0.21
N ALA A 62 -5.81 6.76 -0.21
CA ALA A 62 -5.36 7.86 0.65
C ALA A 62 -6.26 8.00 1.88
N ASN A 63 -7.58 7.88 1.69
CA ASN A 63 -8.53 7.98 2.79
C ASN A 63 -8.35 6.83 3.79
N SER A 64 -8.15 5.62 3.29
CA SER A 64 -7.89 4.46 4.14
C SER A 64 -6.62 4.66 4.96
N LEU A 65 -5.57 5.18 4.33
CA LEU A 65 -4.31 5.43 4.99
C LEU A 65 -4.49 6.47 6.10
N MET A 66 -5.17 7.57 5.79
CA MET A 66 -5.42 8.61 6.77
C MET A 66 -6.19 8.08 7.97
N ASN A 67 -7.20 7.24 7.73
CA ASN A 67 -8.01 6.68 8.80
C ASN A 67 -7.22 5.70 9.67
N SER A 68 -6.26 5.00 9.08
CA SER A 68 -5.51 3.99 9.82
C SER A 68 -4.46 4.58 10.76
N VAL A 69 -4.06 5.82 10.54
CA VAL A 69 -3.00 6.45 11.35
C VAL A 69 -3.52 7.50 12.32
N LYS A 70 -4.83 7.70 12.38
CA LYS A 70 -5.42 8.64 13.34
C LYS A 70 -5.37 8.13 14.75
#